data_0bafc7d686f72e511564dee686b4c0ce
#
_entry.id   0bafc7d686f72e511564dee686b4c0ce
#
_cell.length_a   1.000
_cell.length_b   1.000
_cell.length_c   1.000
_cell.angle_alpha   90.00
_cell.angle_beta   90.00
_cell.angle_gamma   90.00
#
_symmetry.space_group_name_H-M   'P 1'
#
loop_
_entity.id
_entity.type
_entity.pdbx_description
1 polymer ?
#
loop_
_entity_poly.entity_id
_entity_poly.type
_entity_poly.pdbx_seq_one_letter_code
_entity_poly.pdbx_strand_id
1 'polypeptide(L)'
;MLLLAVLIVAAGNSFAQVFSPGDYRDGIYDKENSINRKFIPYTYLREGDVQWSKRVWREIDMREKVNQPLYYPVEAVNGRISLFQLLQKYILSEQILAFSDEEFLKKMELAEVKAKIVTCDSISESSVDANGNEIITKVFKCDSTSIYRNIRKYRLKEDWFFDKQKSVMEVRIVGIGVFTYDEDKEADRELFWVYFPACRPLFAQHEVYNTKNDAERRTFEDIFWKRQFNSNIVKESNVYDRGLNEYSKGIDALLENERIKKDIFQYEHDLWHF
;
A
#
# COMPACT_ATOMS: atom_id res chain seq x y z
N MET A 1 12.72 24.65 -60.93
CA MET A 1 13.02 25.56 -59.80
C MET A 1 11.93 25.61 -58.73
N LEU A 2 10.65 25.61 -59.07
CA LEU A 2 9.55 25.65 -58.08
C LEU A 2 9.51 24.39 -57.12
N LEU A 3 9.77 23.21 -57.66
CA LEU A 3 9.79 21.95 -56.89
C LEU A 3 10.93 21.87 -55.84
N LEU A 4 12.08 22.49 -56.17
CA LEU A 4 13.22 22.55 -55.27
C LEU A 4 12.97 23.52 -54.09
N ALA A 5 12.23 24.60 -54.33
CA ALA A 5 11.86 25.59 -53.32
C ALA A 5 10.83 25.00 -52.32
N VAL A 6 9.90 24.15 -52.77
CA VAL A 6 8.93 23.47 -51.90
C VAL A 6 9.62 22.43 -50.97
N LEU A 7 10.66 21.75 -51.48
CA LEU A 7 11.43 20.78 -50.66
C LEU A 7 12.25 21.47 -49.57
N ILE A 8 12.76 22.67 -49.79
CA ILE A 8 13.52 23.45 -48.80
C ILE A 8 12.59 23.99 -47.70
N VAL A 9 11.35 24.37 -48.03
CA VAL A 9 10.37 24.84 -47.04
C VAL A 9 9.86 23.68 -46.17
N ALA A 10 9.76 22.45 -46.70
CA ALA A 10 9.37 21.27 -45.93
C ALA A 10 10.47 20.77 -44.96
N ALA A 11 11.74 21.09 -45.19
CA ALA A 11 12.85 20.71 -44.33
C ALA A 11 13.02 21.64 -43.11
N GLY A 12 12.30 22.77 -43.05
CA GLY A 12 12.46 23.79 -41.99
C GLY A 12 11.75 23.55 -40.68
N ASN A 13 10.93 22.49 -40.55
CA ASN A 13 10.12 22.22 -39.35
C ASN A 13 10.45 20.91 -38.65
N SER A 14 11.69 20.44 -38.70
CA SER A 14 12.15 19.46 -37.77
C SER A 14 12.41 20.15 -36.42
N PHE A 15 11.39 20.29 -35.60
CA PHE A 15 11.56 20.56 -34.20
C PHE A 15 12.27 19.31 -33.59
N ALA A 16 13.61 19.30 -33.63
CA ALA A 16 14.34 18.53 -32.65
C ALA A 16 13.82 19.02 -31.31
N GLN A 17 13.39 18.11 -30.45
CA GLN A 17 12.94 18.43 -29.10
C GLN A 17 14.09 19.00 -28.28
N VAL A 18 14.39 20.29 -28.55
CA VAL A 18 15.29 21.06 -27.69
C VAL A 18 14.45 21.56 -26.54
N PHE A 19 14.81 21.19 -25.32
CA PHE A 19 14.17 21.73 -24.14
C PHE A 19 14.12 23.23 -24.19
N SER A 20 12.93 23.81 -24.03
CA SER A 20 12.77 25.27 -24.00
C SER A 20 13.55 25.82 -22.80
N PRO A 21 14.37 26.87 -22.98
CA PRO A 21 15.07 27.52 -21.87
C PRO A 21 14.03 28.04 -20.88
N GLY A 22 14.07 27.50 -19.64
CA GLY A 22 13.09 27.83 -18.59
C GLY A 22 12.19 26.69 -18.16
N ASP A 23 12.21 25.58 -18.83
CA ASP A 23 11.46 24.37 -18.46
C ASP A 23 12.34 23.51 -17.53
N TYR A 24 12.36 23.89 -16.25
CA TYR A 24 13.13 23.17 -15.22
C TYR A 24 12.37 21.93 -14.78
N ARG A 25 12.86 20.75 -15.17
CA ARG A 25 12.28 19.45 -14.77
C ARG A 25 13.36 18.48 -14.35
N ASP A 26 13.02 17.62 -13.42
CA ASP A 26 13.88 16.52 -12.98
C ASP A 26 13.61 15.29 -13.85
N GLY A 27 14.34 15.19 -14.97
CA GLY A 27 14.27 14.06 -15.90
C GLY A 27 14.42 14.46 -17.36
N ILE A 28 14.82 13.48 -18.18
CA ILE A 28 15.06 13.66 -19.62
C ILE A 28 13.79 13.56 -20.47
N TYR A 29 12.65 13.16 -19.88
CA TYR A 29 11.36 12.99 -20.54
C TYR A 29 10.21 13.26 -19.56
N ASP A 30 9.01 13.56 -20.12
CA ASP A 30 7.81 13.77 -19.32
C ASP A 30 7.17 12.45 -18.90
N LYS A 31 6.75 12.38 -17.63
CA LYS A 31 6.14 11.19 -17.04
C LYS A 31 4.62 11.19 -17.19
N GLU A 32 4.12 10.95 -18.39
CA GLU A 32 2.68 11.00 -18.66
C GLU A 32 1.97 9.65 -18.44
N ASN A 33 2.67 8.53 -18.69
CA ASN A 33 2.05 7.22 -18.76
C ASN A 33 1.51 6.68 -17.42
N SER A 34 2.07 7.09 -16.27
CA SER A 34 1.60 6.64 -14.97
C SER A 34 0.29 7.26 -14.56
N ILE A 35 0.09 8.55 -14.87
CA ILE A 35 -1.10 9.31 -14.47
C ILE A 35 -2.35 8.77 -15.17
N ASN A 36 -2.21 8.34 -16.43
CA ASN A 36 -3.32 7.84 -17.26
C ASN A 36 -3.52 6.32 -17.17
N ARG A 37 -2.74 5.62 -16.35
CA ARG A 37 -2.80 4.17 -16.26
C ARG A 37 -4.09 3.71 -15.59
N LYS A 38 -4.77 2.75 -16.24
CA LYS A 38 -5.99 2.13 -15.73
C LYS A 38 -5.66 0.79 -15.09
N PHE A 39 -6.35 0.46 -14.00
CA PHE A 39 -6.28 -0.87 -13.40
C PHE A 39 -7.05 -1.89 -14.24
N ILE A 40 -6.68 -3.16 -14.12
CA ILE A 40 -7.38 -4.27 -14.77
C ILE A 40 -8.53 -4.70 -13.84
N PRO A 41 -9.80 -4.55 -14.27
CA PRO A 41 -10.93 -4.95 -13.42
C PRO A 41 -10.92 -6.46 -13.17
N TYR A 42 -11.42 -6.87 -12.01
CA TYR A 42 -11.66 -8.28 -11.74
C TYR A 42 -12.77 -8.80 -12.68
N THR A 43 -12.58 -10.03 -13.16
CA THR A 43 -13.64 -10.72 -13.89
C THR A 43 -14.83 -11.00 -12.96
N TYR A 44 -16.04 -10.93 -13.52
CA TYR A 44 -17.23 -11.29 -12.76
C TYR A 44 -17.17 -12.77 -12.34
N LEU A 45 -17.45 -13.03 -11.08
CA LEU A 45 -17.45 -14.36 -10.49
C LEU A 45 -18.85 -14.63 -9.94
N ARG A 46 -19.45 -15.75 -10.34
CA ARG A 46 -20.71 -16.21 -9.79
C ARG A 46 -20.46 -17.08 -8.57
N GLU A 47 -21.31 -17.02 -7.58
CA GLU A 47 -21.21 -17.85 -6.37
C GLU A 47 -21.17 -19.37 -6.72
N GLY A 48 -21.99 -19.79 -7.69
CA GLY A 48 -22.02 -21.19 -8.16
C GLY A 48 -20.77 -21.67 -8.89
N ASP A 49 -19.88 -20.78 -9.31
CA ASP A 49 -18.61 -21.10 -9.98
C ASP A 49 -17.46 -21.26 -8.97
N VAL A 50 -17.67 -20.82 -7.72
CA VAL A 50 -16.72 -21.00 -6.62
C VAL A 50 -16.91 -22.38 -6.01
N GLN A 51 -16.01 -23.29 -6.33
CA GLN A 51 -16.06 -24.65 -5.79
C GLN A 51 -15.40 -24.74 -4.40
N TRP A 52 -14.41 -23.94 -4.16
CA TRP A 52 -13.66 -23.89 -2.92
C TRP A 52 -13.23 -22.45 -2.65
N SER A 53 -13.27 -22.04 -1.41
CA SER A 53 -12.72 -20.75 -0.98
C SER A 53 -12.20 -20.80 0.43
N LYS A 54 -11.14 -20.04 0.69
CA LYS A 54 -10.54 -19.89 2.01
C LYS A 54 -10.11 -18.45 2.22
N ARG A 55 -10.50 -17.86 3.32
CA ARG A 55 -10.08 -16.52 3.72
C ARG A 55 -8.82 -16.60 4.55
N VAL A 56 -7.85 -15.75 4.22
CA VAL A 56 -6.54 -15.72 4.84
C VAL A 56 -6.15 -14.27 5.12
N TRP A 57 -5.55 -14.03 6.28
CA TRP A 57 -4.95 -12.75 6.62
C TRP A 57 -3.44 -12.88 6.59
N ARG A 58 -2.79 -11.97 5.88
CA ARG A 58 -1.34 -11.94 5.72
C ARG A 58 -0.77 -10.64 6.24
N GLU A 59 0.35 -10.71 6.90
CA GLU A 59 1.13 -9.54 7.30
C GLU A 59 2.32 -9.34 6.37
N ILE A 60 2.47 -8.11 5.89
CA ILE A 60 3.61 -7.60 5.13
C ILE A 60 4.45 -6.80 6.12
N ASP A 61 5.64 -7.27 6.47
CA ASP A 61 6.57 -6.56 7.36
C ASP A 61 7.43 -5.59 6.53
N MET A 62 7.38 -4.31 6.88
CA MET A 62 8.12 -3.24 6.18
C MET A 62 9.64 -3.28 6.43
N ARG A 63 10.10 -4.03 7.43
CA ARG A 63 11.54 -4.23 7.71
C ARG A 63 12.20 -5.13 6.67
N GLU A 64 11.43 -5.95 5.98
CA GLU A 64 11.93 -6.81 4.93
C GLU A 64 12.34 -6.01 3.70
N LYS A 65 13.53 -6.29 3.16
CA LYS A 65 14.10 -5.57 2.02
C LYS A 65 13.20 -5.59 0.78
N VAL A 66 12.48 -6.69 0.56
CA VAL A 66 11.56 -6.85 -0.58
C VAL A 66 10.37 -5.89 -0.48
N ASN A 67 9.93 -5.57 0.75
CA ASN A 67 8.76 -4.75 1.03
C ASN A 67 9.09 -3.25 1.16
N GLN A 68 10.38 -2.89 1.23
CA GLN A 68 10.82 -1.50 1.36
C GLN A 68 10.25 -0.54 0.30
N PRO A 69 10.01 -0.93 -0.96
CA PRO A 69 9.37 -0.06 -1.94
C PRO A 69 7.96 0.42 -1.55
N LEU A 70 7.26 -0.28 -0.66
CA LEU A 70 5.96 0.15 -0.10
C LEU A 70 6.11 1.17 1.02
N TYR A 71 7.25 1.15 1.71
CA TYR A 71 7.55 2.01 2.85
C TYR A 71 8.20 3.33 2.43
N TYR A 72 9.19 3.28 1.52
CA TYR A 72 9.91 4.47 1.04
C TYR A 72 9.27 5.10 -0.20
N PRO A 73 9.36 6.42 -0.36
CA PRO A 73 10.06 7.39 0.47
C PRO A 73 9.24 7.80 1.71
N VAL A 74 9.91 8.12 2.82
CA VAL A 74 9.25 8.66 4.04
C VAL A 74 8.70 10.06 3.78
N GLU A 75 9.43 10.85 2.98
CA GLU A 75 8.99 12.16 2.50
C GLU A 75 8.78 12.07 0.98
N ALA A 76 7.77 12.77 0.46
CA ALA A 76 7.49 12.74 -0.97
C ALA A 76 8.67 13.28 -1.79
N VAL A 77 9.20 12.48 -2.71
CA VAL A 77 10.35 12.83 -3.57
C VAL A 77 10.01 12.51 -5.02
N ASN A 78 10.18 13.50 -5.90
CA ASN A 78 10.00 13.34 -7.37
C ASN A 78 8.65 12.72 -7.78
N GLY A 79 7.57 13.10 -7.07
CA GLY A 79 6.23 12.57 -7.32
C GLY A 79 5.98 11.15 -6.79
N ARG A 80 6.97 10.54 -6.13
CA ARG A 80 6.84 9.24 -5.46
C ARG A 80 6.45 9.47 -4.00
N ILE A 81 5.53 8.65 -3.52
CA ILE A 81 5.03 8.67 -2.13
C ILE A 81 4.97 7.25 -1.60
N SER A 82 5.05 7.06 -0.28
CA SER A 82 4.86 5.75 0.33
C SER A 82 3.40 5.31 0.26
N LEU A 83 3.16 4.01 0.45
CA LEU A 83 1.80 3.46 0.48
C LEU A 83 0.94 4.15 1.56
N PHE A 84 1.51 4.39 2.73
CA PHE A 84 0.80 5.05 3.81
C PHE A 84 0.43 6.49 3.47
N GLN A 85 1.37 7.28 2.93
CA GLN A 85 1.10 8.65 2.49
C GLN A 85 0.02 8.71 1.41
N LEU A 86 0.04 7.74 0.49
CA LEU A 86 -0.98 7.63 -0.54
C LEU A 86 -2.36 7.39 0.09
N LEU A 87 -2.48 6.40 0.96
CA LEU A 87 -3.74 6.09 1.64
C LEU A 87 -4.22 7.30 2.46
N GLN A 88 -3.34 7.90 3.24
CA GLN A 88 -3.66 9.10 4.03
C GLN A 88 -4.18 10.25 3.16
N LYS A 89 -3.49 10.57 2.06
CA LYS A 89 -3.88 11.63 1.13
C LYS A 89 -5.30 11.42 0.60
N TYR A 90 -5.63 10.20 0.19
CA TYR A 90 -6.93 9.90 -0.40
C TYR A 90 -8.05 9.67 0.61
N ILE A 91 -7.73 9.28 1.84
CA ILE A 91 -8.70 9.27 2.95
C ILE A 91 -9.04 10.71 3.36
N LEU A 92 -8.04 11.58 3.48
CA LEU A 92 -8.27 12.99 3.85
C LEU A 92 -9.02 13.78 2.77
N SER A 93 -8.91 13.38 1.49
CA SER A 93 -9.71 13.94 0.38
C SER A 93 -11.06 13.22 0.17
N GLU A 94 -11.44 12.32 1.06
CA GLU A 94 -12.71 11.56 1.04
C GLU A 94 -12.92 10.67 -0.20
N GLN A 95 -11.85 10.38 -0.94
CA GLN A 95 -11.93 9.48 -2.11
C GLN A 95 -11.89 8.01 -1.70
N ILE A 96 -11.29 7.70 -0.55
CA ILE A 96 -11.27 6.36 0.06
C ILE A 96 -11.90 6.45 1.43
N LEU A 97 -12.73 5.47 1.78
CA LEU A 97 -13.30 5.33 3.11
C LEU A 97 -12.36 4.52 4.01
N ALA A 98 -12.13 5.02 5.23
CA ALA A 98 -11.45 4.29 6.28
C ALA A 98 -12.46 3.59 7.20
N PHE A 99 -12.12 2.41 7.66
CA PHE A 99 -12.92 1.59 8.56
C PHE A 99 -12.14 1.25 9.81
N SER A 100 -12.84 1.10 10.94
CA SER A 100 -12.20 0.70 12.19
C SER A 100 -12.05 -0.81 12.35
N ASP A 101 -12.70 -1.58 11.49
CA ASP A 101 -12.78 -3.04 11.55
C ASP A 101 -12.44 -3.68 10.22
N GLU A 102 -11.98 -4.91 10.26
CA GLU A 102 -11.63 -5.70 9.08
C GLU A 102 -12.85 -6.18 8.28
N GLU A 103 -14.06 -6.05 8.84
CA GLU A 103 -15.32 -6.44 8.19
C GLU A 103 -15.96 -5.29 7.40
N PHE A 104 -15.39 -4.07 7.47
CA PHE A 104 -15.89 -2.86 6.81
C PHE A 104 -17.29 -2.42 7.23
N LEU A 105 -17.71 -2.77 8.44
CA LEU A 105 -19.02 -2.42 8.96
C LEU A 105 -19.04 -1.00 9.55
N LYS A 106 -17.98 -0.64 10.27
CA LYS A 106 -17.90 0.63 10.96
C LYS A 106 -16.97 1.60 10.24
N LYS A 107 -17.58 2.56 9.52
CA LYS A 107 -16.85 3.66 8.88
C LYS A 107 -16.27 4.59 9.96
N MET A 108 -15.03 4.99 9.79
CA MET A 108 -14.39 6.01 10.62
C MET A 108 -14.67 7.42 10.09
N GLU A 109 -14.88 8.35 11.00
CA GLU A 109 -14.95 9.78 10.67
C GLU A 109 -13.54 10.35 10.44
N LEU A 110 -13.45 11.41 9.63
CA LEU A 110 -12.16 12.07 9.36
C LEU A 110 -11.47 12.57 10.61
N ALA A 111 -12.23 13.02 11.60
CA ALA A 111 -11.70 13.46 12.88
C ALA A 111 -11.01 12.31 13.64
N GLU A 112 -11.62 11.11 13.64
CA GLU A 112 -11.05 9.91 14.26
C GLU A 112 -9.79 9.46 13.53
N VAL A 113 -9.79 9.48 12.19
CA VAL A 113 -8.62 9.13 11.39
C VAL A 113 -7.47 10.09 11.67
N LYS A 114 -7.75 11.40 11.69
CA LYS A 114 -6.74 12.42 12.04
C LYS A 114 -6.19 12.21 13.45
N ALA A 115 -7.04 11.91 14.43
CA ALA A 115 -6.62 11.66 15.81
C ALA A 115 -5.73 10.42 15.95
N LYS A 116 -5.93 9.39 15.10
CA LYS A 116 -5.06 8.20 15.09
C LYS A 116 -3.73 8.43 14.35
N ILE A 117 -3.71 9.33 13.36
CA ILE A 117 -2.53 9.61 12.52
C ILE A 117 -1.62 10.65 13.14
N VAL A 118 -2.17 11.62 13.88
CA VAL A 118 -1.37 12.69 14.51
C VAL A 118 -0.99 12.26 15.92
N THR A 119 0.29 12.07 16.17
CA THR A 119 0.82 11.92 17.52
C THR A 119 1.14 13.29 18.08
N CYS A 120 0.52 13.63 19.21
CA CYS A 120 0.80 14.86 19.93
C CYS A 120 1.56 14.52 21.20
N ASP A 121 2.84 14.93 21.24
CA ASP A 121 3.67 14.77 22.42
C ASP A 121 3.64 16.05 23.24
N SER A 122 3.49 15.94 24.56
CA SER A 122 3.63 17.05 25.48
C SER A 122 5.10 17.29 25.79
N ILE A 123 5.68 18.33 25.19
CA ILE A 123 7.04 18.75 25.50
C ILE A 123 6.98 19.82 26.58
N SER A 124 7.72 19.62 27.67
CA SER A 124 7.89 20.65 28.70
C SER A 124 8.98 21.63 28.24
N GLU A 125 8.59 22.79 27.80
CA GLU A 125 9.53 23.89 27.54
C GLU A 125 9.72 24.72 28.79
N SER A 126 10.97 24.82 29.29
CA SER A 126 11.32 25.72 30.36
C SER A 126 11.64 27.10 29.80
N SER A 127 10.89 28.10 30.17
CA SER A 127 11.18 29.51 29.91
C SER A 127 11.48 30.24 31.21
N VAL A 128 12.46 31.16 31.19
CA VAL A 128 12.80 31.96 32.37
C VAL A 128 12.06 33.29 32.26
N ASP A 129 11.28 33.60 33.26
CA ASP A 129 10.56 34.87 33.36
C ASP A 129 11.53 36.04 33.64
N ALA A 130 11.10 37.27 33.38
CA ALA A 130 11.88 38.49 33.63
C ALA A 130 12.39 38.64 35.09
N ASN A 131 11.83 37.87 36.02
CA ASN A 131 12.21 37.80 37.42
C ASN A 131 13.15 36.63 37.77
N GLY A 132 13.63 35.83 36.76
CA GLY A 132 14.54 34.73 36.98
C GLY A 132 13.89 33.42 37.46
N ASN A 133 12.56 33.31 37.44
CA ASN A 133 11.87 32.08 37.82
C ASN A 133 11.67 31.18 36.57
N GLU A 134 11.92 29.89 36.72
CA GLU A 134 11.62 28.91 35.65
C GLU A 134 10.11 28.67 35.58
N ILE A 135 9.53 28.98 34.42
CA ILE A 135 8.14 28.61 34.09
C ILE A 135 8.20 27.41 33.17
N ILE A 136 7.70 26.27 33.64
CA ILE A 136 7.54 25.07 32.82
C ILE A 136 6.19 25.16 32.12
N THR A 137 6.22 25.46 30.83
CA THR A 137 5.02 25.47 29.99
C THR A 137 4.94 24.13 29.22
N LYS A 138 3.84 23.41 29.38
CA LYS A 138 3.58 22.24 28.58
C LYS A 138 3.09 22.65 27.19
N VAL A 139 3.91 22.51 26.17
CA VAL A 139 3.55 22.76 24.78
C VAL A 139 3.23 21.45 24.12
N PHE A 140 2.04 21.32 23.54
CA PHE A 140 1.67 20.15 22.74
C PHE A 140 2.23 20.34 21.34
N LYS A 141 3.24 19.56 21.00
CA LYS A 141 3.79 19.51 19.64
C LYS A 141 3.20 18.31 18.94
N CYS A 142 2.33 18.58 17.98
CA CYS A 142 1.72 17.53 17.15
C CYS A 142 2.56 17.32 15.91
N ASP A 143 3.07 16.10 15.71
CA ASP A 143 3.84 15.71 14.54
C ASP A 143 3.14 14.56 13.81
N SER A 144 2.84 14.77 12.54
CA SER A 144 2.32 13.73 11.66
C SER A 144 3.43 12.91 10.99
N THR A 145 4.67 13.44 11.00
CA THR A 145 5.80 12.79 10.30
C THR A 145 6.34 11.62 11.09
N SER A 146 6.23 11.64 12.41
CA SER A 146 6.69 10.55 13.28
C SER A 146 5.99 9.23 12.98
N ILE A 147 4.69 9.29 12.66
CA ILE A 147 3.91 8.09 12.39
C ILE A 147 4.35 7.39 11.10
N TYR A 148 4.82 8.14 10.08
CA TYR A 148 5.32 7.53 8.84
C TYR A 148 6.52 6.61 9.07
N ARG A 149 7.37 6.97 10.04
CA ARG A 149 8.54 6.19 10.42
C ARG A 149 8.17 4.94 11.23
N ASN A 150 7.03 5.00 11.93
CA ASN A 150 6.59 3.94 12.83
C ASN A 150 5.62 2.95 12.18
N ILE A 151 5.27 3.12 10.90
CA ILE A 151 4.52 2.12 10.14
C ILE A 151 5.38 0.87 9.97
N ARG A 152 4.97 -0.22 10.59
CA ARG A 152 5.73 -1.48 10.63
C ARG A 152 5.14 -2.54 9.74
N LYS A 153 3.81 -2.62 9.69
CA LYS A 153 3.13 -3.74 9.03
C LYS A 153 1.90 -3.27 8.27
N TYR A 154 1.64 -3.96 7.18
CA TYR A 154 0.34 -3.96 6.53
C TYR A 154 -0.27 -5.35 6.62
N ARG A 155 -1.55 -5.43 6.96
CA ARG A 155 -2.28 -6.69 6.97
C ARG A 155 -3.21 -6.74 5.77
N LEU A 156 -3.09 -7.79 4.97
CA LEU A 156 -3.97 -8.05 3.84
C LEU A 156 -5.02 -9.06 4.25
N LYS A 157 -6.28 -8.78 3.94
CA LYS A 157 -7.39 -9.72 4.00
C LYS A 157 -7.61 -10.23 2.58
N GLU A 158 -7.42 -11.52 2.36
CA GLU A 158 -7.45 -12.15 1.05
C GLU A 158 -8.46 -13.29 1.02
N ASP A 159 -9.18 -13.41 -0.09
CA ASP A 159 -10.00 -14.56 -0.40
C ASP A 159 -9.33 -15.38 -1.50
N TRP A 160 -8.94 -16.59 -1.17
CA TRP A 160 -8.43 -17.60 -2.09
C TRP A 160 -9.60 -18.46 -2.53
N PHE A 161 -9.77 -18.65 -3.82
CA PHE A 161 -10.88 -19.44 -4.35
C PHE A 161 -10.51 -20.13 -5.66
N PHE A 162 -11.15 -21.25 -5.89
CA PHE A 162 -11.05 -21.97 -7.14
C PHE A 162 -12.24 -21.64 -8.05
N ASP A 163 -11.92 -21.05 -9.20
CA ASP A 163 -12.90 -20.73 -10.25
C ASP A 163 -13.09 -21.94 -11.17
N LYS A 164 -14.27 -22.56 -11.09
CA LYS A 164 -14.61 -23.73 -11.89
C LYS A 164 -14.65 -23.44 -13.40
N GLN A 165 -15.00 -22.22 -13.81
CA GLN A 165 -15.07 -21.86 -15.23
C GLN A 165 -13.70 -21.77 -15.87
N LYS A 166 -12.74 -21.20 -15.14
CA LYS A 166 -11.37 -21.03 -15.62
C LYS A 166 -10.47 -22.21 -15.24
N SER A 167 -10.92 -23.04 -14.30
CA SER A 167 -10.13 -24.14 -13.72
C SER A 167 -8.79 -23.65 -13.12
N VAL A 168 -8.79 -22.52 -12.45
CA VAL A 168 -7.61 -21.90 -11.84
C VAL A 168 -7.90 -21.45 -10.41
N MET A 169 -6.86 -21.52 -9.57
CA MET A 169 -6.87 -20.88 -8.26
C MET A 169 -6.61 -19.38 -8.43
N GLU A 170 -7.53 -18.56 -8.00
CA GLU A 170 -7.38 -17.11 -7.97
C GLU A 170 -7.36 -16.60 -6.52
N VAL A 171 -6.71 -15.45 -6.31
CA VAL A 171 -6.72 -14.74 -5.05
C VAL A 171 -7.17 -13.31 -5.26
N ARG A 172 -8.07 -12.83 -4.40
CA ARG A 172 -8.49 -11.44 -4.40
C ARG A 172 -8.23 -10.82 -3.04
N ILE A 173 -7.53 -9.69 -3.07
CA ILE A 173 -7.36 -8.86 -1.87
C ILE A 173 -8.67 -8.13 -1.65
N VAL A 174 -9.23 -8.29 -0.45
CA VAL A 174 -10.48 -7.66 -0.03
C VAL A 174 -10.19 -6.35 0.70
N GLY A 175 -9.15 -6.35 1.55
CA GLY A 175 -8.80 -5.18 2.34
C GLY A 175 -7.36 -5.09 2.74
N ILE A 176 -6.95 -3.87 3.09
CA ILE A 176 -5.64 -3.55 3.65
C ILE A 176 -5.84 -2.87 5.00
N GLY A 177 -5.29 -3.44 6.05
CA GLY A 177 -5.15 -2.83 7.37
C GLY A 177 -3.77 -2.24 7.54
N VAL A 178 -3.68 -1.08 8.17
CA VAL A 178 -2.43 -0.37 8.45
C VAL A 178 -2.12 -0.48 9.93
N PHE A 179 -0.90 -0.92 10.26
CA PHE A 179 -0.44 -1.11 11.64
C PHE A 179 0.82 -0.29 11.89
N THR A 180 0.81 0.45 12.98
CA THR A 180 1.96 1.19 13.51
C THR A 180 2.46 0.48 14.76
N TYR A 181 3.74 0.63 15.05
CA TYR A 181 4.32 0.16 16.29
C TYR A 181 4.19 1.25 17.37
N ASP A 182 3.64 0.88 18.50
CA ASP A 182 3.54 1.72 19.69
C ASP A 182 4.70 1.34 20.61
N GLU A 183 5.68 2.25 20.77
CA GLU A 183 6.87 2.00 21.60
C GLU A 183 6.53 1.89 23.07
N ASP A 184 5.52 2.63 23.54
CA ASP A 184 5.11 2.62 24.95
C ASP A 184 4.48 1.29 25.37
N LYS A 185 3.78 0.65 24.44
CA LYS A 185 3.08 -0.63 24.68
C LYS A 185 3.84 -1.85 24.16
N GLU A 186 4.96 -1.62 23.45
CA GLU A 186 5.71 -2.65 22.74
C GLU A 186 4.81 -3.55 21.85
N ALA A 187 3.76 -2.97 21.28
CA ALA A 187 2.76 -3.69 20.52
C ALA A 187 2.38 -2.99 19.22
N ASP A 188 1.92 -3.77 18.25
CA ASP A 188 1.39 -3.23 17.01
C ASP A 188 -0.01 -2.66 17.27
N ARG A 189 -0.22 -1.40 16.91
CA ARG A 189 -1.50 -0.69 17.01
C ARG A 189 -2.13 -0.57 15.64
N GLU A 190 -3.37 -1.01 15.52
CA GLU A 190 -4.18 -0.86 14.33
C GLU A 190 -4.63 0.60 14.15
N LEU A 191 -4.38 1.15 12.97
CA LEU A 191 -4.79 2.51 12.63
C LEU A 191 -6.18 2.50 11.96
N PHE A 192 -6.28 1.88 10.81
CA PHE A 192 -7.51 1.78 10.03
C PHE A 192 -7.42 0.68 8.98
N TRP A 193 -8.57 0.29 8.47
CA TRP A 193 -8.73 -0.58 7.30
C TRP A 193 -9.25 0.19 6.11
N VAL A 194 -8.85 -0.23 4.91
CA VAL A 194 -9.39 0.28 3.64
C VAL A 194 -9.84 -0.87 2.76
N TYR A 195 -10.93 -0.66 2.04
CA TYR A 195 -11.44 -1.63 1.07
C TYR A 195 -10.57 -1.59 -0.18
N PHE A 196 -9.84 -2.67 -0.45
CA PHE A 196 -8.83 -2.72 -1.51
C PHE A 196 -9.37 -2.42 -2.91
N PRO A 197 -10.54 -2.97 -3.35
CA PRO A 197 -11.05 -2.69 -4.68
C PRO A 197 -11.31 -1.20 -4.96
N ALA A 198 -11.67 -0.42 -3.93
CA ALA A 198 -11.82 1.03 -4.05
C ALA A 198 -10.49 1.78 -4.20
N CYS A 199 -9.39 1.19 -3.70
CA CYS A 199 -8.05 1.79 -3.78
C CYS A 199 -7.38 1.54 -5.14
N ARG A 200 -7.75 0.49 -5.88
CA ARG A 200 -7.09 0.04 -7.11
C ARG A 200 -6.94 1.13 -8.19
N PRO A 201 -7.97 1.95 -8.49
CA PRO A 201 -7.83 3.03 -9.46
C PRO A 201 -6.72 4.02 -9.10
N LEU A 202 -6.57 4.32 -7.81
CA LEU A 202 -5.56 5.23 -7.29
C LEU A 202 -4.17 4.58 -7.24
N PHE A 203 -4.10 3.31 -6.89
CA PHE A 203 -2.87 2.53 -6.90
C PHE A 203 -2.26 2.39 -8.30
N ALA A 204 -3.09 2.34 -9.34
CA ALA A 204 -2.63 2.29 -10.72
C ALA A 204 -1.97 3.59 -11.20
N GLN A 205 -2.30 4.74 -10.58
CA GLN A 205 -1.81 6.06 -10.97
C GLN A 205 -0.52 6.47 -10.24
N HIS A 206 -0.12 5.75 -9.19
CA HIS A 206 1.04 6.10 -8.38
C HIS A 206 2.18 5.10 -8.54
N GLU A 207 3.35 5.65 -8.85
CA GLU A 207 4.56 4.87 -9.07
C GLU A 207 5.25 4.49 -7.77
N VAL A 208 5.83 3.30 -7.77
CA VAL A 208 6.69 2.77 -6.70
C VAL A 208 8.12 2.68 -7.22
N TYR A 209 9.09 2.87 -6.32
CA TYR A 209 10.49 2.75 -6.65
C TYR A 209 10.83 1.33 -7.12
N ASN A 210 11.51 1.24 -8.27
CA ASN A 210 12.05 0.00 -8.79
C ASN A 210 13.57 -0.01 -8.61
N THR A 211 14.06 -0.91 -7.78
CA THR A 211 15.49 -1.03 -7.44
C THR A 211 16.37 -1.50 -8.60
N LYS A 212 15.78 -2.07 -9.66
CA LYS A 212 16.52 -2.68 -10.77
C LYS A 212 16.56 -1.81 -12.03
N ASN A 213 15.52 -1.02 -12.27
CA ASN A 213 15.39 -0.26 -13.50
C ASN A 213 14.50 0.97 -13.31
N ASP A 214 15.07 2.16 -13.35
CA ASP A 214 14.32 3.42 -13.20
C ASP A 214 13.39 3.72 -14.39
N ALA A 215 13.62 3.12 -15.55
CA ALA A 215 12.77 3.29 -16.72
C ALA A 215 11.51 2.39 -16.64
N GLU A 216 11.57 1.27 -15.94
CA GLU A 216 10.40 0.41 -15.68
C GLU A 216 9.58 0.99 -14.54
N ARG A 217 8.43 1.52 -14.86
CA ARG A 217 7.52 2.14 -13.91
C ARG A 217 6.57 1.11 -13.37
N ARG A 218 6.75 0.77 -12.09
CA ARG A 218 5.84 -0.08 -11.33
C ARG A 218 4.89 0.80 -10.56
N THR A 219 3.64 0.41 -10.51
CA THR A 219 2.63 1.04 -9.67
C THR A 219 2.35 0.18 -8.43
N PHE A 220 1.68 0.75 -7.42
CA PHE A 220 1.22 -0.04 -6.28
C PHE A 220 0.28 -1.17 -6.73
N GLU A 221 -0.56 -0.91 -7.74
CA GLU A 221 -1.42 -1.93 -8.34
C GLU A 221 -0.60 -3.11 -8.91
N ASP A 222 0.51 -2.84 -9.61
CA ASP A 222 1.39 -3.90 -10.13
C ASP A 222 1.98 -4.76 -9.03
N ILE A 223 2.40 -4.15 -7.91
CA ILE A 223 2.98 -4.87 -6.79
C ILE A 223 1.95 -5.83 -6.19
N PHE A 224 0.73 -5.35 -5.94
CA PHE A 224 -0.31 -6.19 -5.36
C PHE A 224 -0.84 -7.23 -6.34
N TRP A 225 -1.05 -6.86 -7.60
CA TRP A 225 -1.54 -7.78 -8.63
C TRP A 225 -0.55 -8.90 -8.93
N LYS A 226 0.73 -8.56 -9.09
CA LYS A 226 1.81 -9.52 -9.36
C LYS A 226 2.35 -10.17 -8.09
N ARG A 227 1.82 -9.81 -6.92
CA ARG A 227 2.25 -10.29 -5.60
C ARG A 227 3.76 -10.13 -5.36
N GLN A 228 4.32 -8.99 -5.73
CA GLN A 228 5.75 -8.68 -5.59
C GLN A 228 6.09 -8.17 -4.18
N PHE A 229 5.65 -8.88 -3.16
CA PHE A 229 5.92 -8.62 -1.76
C PHE A 229 6.10 -9.94 -1.01
N ASN A 230 6.82 -9.90 0.10
CA ASN A 230 6.87 -11.02 1.03
C ASN A 230 5.88 -10.82 2.16
N SER A 231 5.25 -11.90 2.60
CA SER A 231 4.22 -11.84 3.65
C SER A 231 4.06 -13.17 4.37
N ASN A 232 3.68 -13.08 5.63
CA ASN A 232 3.39 -14.23 6.48
C ASN A 232 1.90 -14.32 6.77
N ILE A 233 1.33 -15.54 6.77
CA ILE A 233 -0.06 -15.77 7.16
C ILE A 233 -0.11 -15.67 8.70
N VAL A 234 -1.04 -14.87 9.18
CA VAL A 234 -1.25 -14.67 10.63
C VAL A 234 -2.58 -15.19 11.12
N LYS A 235 -3.53 -15.41 10.20
CA LYS A 235 -4.85 -15.96 10.51
C LYS A 235 -5.42 -16.61 9.26
N GLU A 236 -6.11 -17.71 9.43
CA GLU A 236 -7.00 -18.30 8.44
C GLU A 236 -8.42 -18.35 8.99
N SER A 237 -9.42 -18.44 8.12
CA SER A 237 -10.80 -18.65 8.56
C SER A 237 -10.92 -19.98 9.30
N ASN A 238 -11.29 -19.94 10.56
CA ASN A 238 -11.49 -21.09 11.41
C ASN A 238 -12.72 -20.90 12.30
N VAL A 239 -13.23 -21.99 12.87
CA VAL A 239 -14.45 -21.99 13.68
C VAL A 239 -14.36 -21.08 14.91
N TYR A 240 -13.15 -20.92 15.46
CA TYR A 240 -12.91 -20.12 16.67
C TYR A 240 -12.51 -18.67 16.38
N ASP A 241 -12.35 -18.33 15.11
CA ASP A 241 -11.88 -17.00 14.63
C ASP A 241 -10.54 -16.56 15.27
N ARG A 242 -9.67 -17.54 15.61
CA ARG A 242 -8.37 -17.30 16.26
C ARG A 242 -7.27 -17.04 15.25
N GLY A 243 -6.35 -16.12 15.62
CA GLY A 243 -5.09 -15.94 14.92
C GLY A 243 -4.07 -17.05 15.23
N LEU A 244 -3.08 -17.25 14.35
CA LEU A 244 -2.05 -18.27 14.57
C LEU A 244 -1.30 -18.08 15.88
N ASN A 245 -0.99 -16.83 16.24
CA ASN A 245 -0.23 -16.51 17.45
C ASN A 245 -0.97 -16.81 18.75
N GLU A 246 -2.29 -17.06 18.70
CA GLU A 246 -3.09 -17.40 19.88
C GLU A 246 -2.94 -18.87 20.30
N TYR A 247 -2.73 -19.77 19.33
CA TYR A 247 -2.61 -21.20 19.61
C TYR A 247 -1.22 -21.76 19.30
N SER A 248 -0.38 -21.03 18.57
CA SER A 248 0.96 -21.44 18.18
C SER A 248 1.94 -20.29 18.39
N LYS A 249 3.12 -20.52 18.95
CA LYS A 249 4.08 -19.48 19.29
C LYS A 249 5.47 -19.76 18.71
N GLY A 250 6.19 -18.70 18.38
CA GLY A 250 7.57 -18.79 17.91
C GLY A 250 7.71 -19.60 16.63
N ILE A 251 8.53 -20.66 16.67
CA ILE A 251 8.82 -21.51 15.51
C ILE A 251 7.58 -22.27 15.05
N ASP A 252 6.74 -22.72 15.99
CA ASP A 252 5.54 -23.48 15.65
C ASP A 252 4.54 -22.63 14.85
N ALA A 253 4.45 -21.32 15.14
CA ALA A 253 3.62 -20.40 14.35
C ALA A 253 4.14 -20.24 12.91
N LEU A 254 5.45 -20.27 12.70
CA LEU A 254 6.05 -20.23 11.37
C LEU A 254 5.80 -21.54 10.61
N LEU A 255 5.90 -22.67 11.27
CA LEU A 255 5.59 -23.99 10.68
C LEU A 255 4.11 -24.08 10.30
N GLU A 256 3.22 -23.56 11.16
CA GLU A 256 1.79 -23.52 10.87
C GLU A 256 1.46 -22.60 9.67
N ASN A 257 2.11 -21.44 9.57
CA ASN A 257 2.03 -20.58 8.39
C ASN A 257 2.44 -21.34 7.10
N GLU A 258 3.55 -22.06 7.14
CA GLU A 258 4.00 -22.87 5.99
C GLU A 258 3.05 -24.05 5.70
N ARG A 259 2.45 -24.67 6.73
CA ARG A 259 1.42 -25.70 6.56
C ARG A 259 0.22 -25.15 5.79
N ILE A 260 -0.30 -23.98 6.19
CA ILE A 260 -1.46 -23.36 5.53
C ILE A 260 -1.13 -23.02 4.07
N LYS A 261 0.05 -22.46 3.80
CA LYS A 261 0.51 -22.20 2.42
C LYS A 261 0.55 -23.49 1.60
N LYS A 262 1.10 -24.55 2.18
CA LYS A 262 1.21 -25.85 1.53
C LYS A 262 -0.16 -26.48 1.28
N ASP A 263 -1.09 -26.38 2.22
CA ASP A 263 -2.45 -26.90 2.06
C ASP A 263 -3.19 -26.23 0.89
N ILE A 264 -3.05 -24.90 0.74
CA ILE A 264 -3.63 -24.17 -0.39
C ILE A 264 -2.99 -24.62 -1.71
N PHE A 265 -1.66 -24.74 -1.74
CA PHE A 265 -0.92 -25.17 -2.92
C PHE A 265 -1.24 -26.62 -3.28
N GLN A 266 -1.33 -27.50 -2.29
CA GLN A 266 -1.64 -28.91 -2.50
C GLN A 266 -3.05 -29.10 -3.04
N TYR A 267 -4.02 -28.32 -2.56
CA TYR A 267 -5.38 -28.34 -3.08
C TYR A 267 -5.40 -28.02 -4.60
N GLU A 268 -4.67 -26.98 -5.02
CA GLU A 268 -4.56 -26.65 -6.45
C GLU A 268 -3.89 -27.78 -7.25
N HIS A 269 -2.80 -28.34 -6.72
CA HIS A 269 -2.08 -29.45 -7.36
C HIS A 269 -2.95 -30.69 -7.50
N ASP A 270 -3.70 -31.06 -6.47
CA ASP A 270 -4.52 -32.28 -6.46
C ASP A 270 -5.69 -32.19 -7.45
N LEU A 271 -6.14 -30.98 -7.81
CA LEU A 271 -7.16 -30.79 -8.84
C LEU A 271 -6.69 -31.17 -10.26
N TRP A 272 -5.38 -31.24 -10.48
CA TRP A 272 -4.77 -31.60 -11.77
C TRP A 272 -4.34 -33.08 -11.83
N HIS A 273 -4.41 -33.79 -10.71
CA HIS A 273 -4.16 -35.23 -10.67
C HIS A 273 -5.48 -36.01 -10.86
N PHE A 274 -5.55 -36.71 -12.00
CA PHE A 274 -6.61 -37.69 -12.29
C PHE A 274 -6.12 -39.09 -12.00
#